data_2030acc2029de43750e7378ed177de91
#
_entry.id   2030acc2029de43750e7378ed177de91
#
_cell.length_a   1.000
_cell.length_b   1.000
_cell.length_c   1.000
_cell.angle_alpha   90.00
_cell.angle_beta   90.00
_cell.angle_gamma   90.00
#
_symmetry.space_group_name_H-M   'P 1'
#
loop_
_entity.id
_entity.type
_entity.pdbx_description
1 polymer ?
#
loop_
_entity_poly.entity_id
_entity_poly.type
_entity_poly.pdbx_seq_one_letter_code
_entity_poly.pdbx_strand_id
1 'polypeptide(L)'
;MKHVASCLFFLPILCHAQAATPPSSLADLSLEELGNLRVTTVSLRPERLEDAPASIFVITSEDIRRSGVTSLPEALRLAPNLEVARVSATTYAISARGFLNVITNKLLVLVDGRMLYTTVLSGVLWDAQDVMLEDVERIEVISGPGAALYGANAFVGVINVITKSARGTQGTQLVAGAGRIERNAAIRHGGELPNGAWRAYVMHIERDNLRPVASGVADDMRKDQAGFRADIGSEASGAFTFQGDAYQARVDGNAAPEVKLSGANLLGRWSRALAGGSHVRVTAYYDHTNREDPATFIDRVDTFDLEAQHDLAVMGRHRISYGAGYRYSNSDTTPNAVIRFIPEDKRMSWTTFFAQDQIAFDGNVTFTAGVKVQTNPYVDAEVMPDLRLDWKPGPNQLVWGAASRVARTPGRIDREFNFPGNPPFLIRGGPDFQSETGNVFEVGYRAQPATWLTFSAAAFYSKLDDLRGGRITPGGFAIISNEAEGESSGIEAWAILQPSPRWKVILGLLELRQELRPKAGSLDAGAPAALGNDPRHTFKARSYYRVSDAIDFDLSYRYVSALQYLTTVPAYSELDARIAWRFSEKIEIALVGTSLLHKGHVEFDEHGFPARIPRAGYIQVRASF
;
A
#
# COMPACT_ATOMS: atom_id res chain seq x y z
N MET A 1 -5.46 32.89 -34.83
CA MET A 1 -6.04 34.07 -34.16
C MET A 1 -7.52 33.81 -33.90
N LYS A 2 -7.88 33.44 -32.69
CA LYS A 2 -9.23 33.61 -32.10
C LYS A 2 -9.05 33.40 -30.60
N HIS A 3 -9.04 34.53 -29.87
CA HIS A 3 -9.03 34.57 -28.41
C HIS A 3 -10.42 34.21 -27.89
N VAL A 4 -10.49 33.33 -26.89
CA VAL A 4 -11.67 33.19 -26.03
C VAL A 4 -11.25 33.59 -24.64
N ALA A 5 -11.75 34.73 -24.22
CA ALA A 5 -11.61 35.23 -22.86
C ALA A 5 -12.70 34.57 -22.00
N SER A 6 -12.31 33.85 -20.95
CA SER A 6 -13.22 33.38 -19.91
C SER A 6 -13.23 34.36 -18.75
N CYS A 7 -14.38 34.98 -18.53
CA CYS A 7 -14.67 35.82 -17.39
C CYS A 7 -14.92 34.97 -16.13
N LEU A 8 -14.08 35.15 -15.11
CA LEU A 8 -14.31 34.68 -13.74
C LEU A 8 -15.26 35.64 -13.02
N PHE A 9 -16.45 35.16 -12.66
CA PHE A 9 -17.37 35.86 -11.76
C PHE A 9 -17.00 35.56 -10.31
N PHE A 10 -16.59 36.58 -9.56
CA PHE A 10 -16.47 36.53 -8.10
C PHE A 10 -17.82 36.90 -7.47
N LEU A 11 -18.42 35.96 -6.73
CA LEU A 11 -19.50 36.26 -5.79
C LEU A 11 -18.91 36.29 -4.36
N PRO A 12 -19.12 37.34 -3.57
CA PRO A 12 -18.74 37.34 -2.16
C PRO A 12 -19.83 36.67 -1.34
N ILE A 13 -19.56 35.49 -0.78
CA ILE A 13 -20.40 34.87 0.25
C ILE A 13 -19.84 35.30 1.60
N LEU A 14 -20.55 36.20 2.28
CA LEU A 14 -20.33 36.50 3.69
C LEU A 14 -20.97 35.39 4.53
N CYS A 15 -20.16 34.53 5.10
CA CYS A 15 -20.60 33.52 6.05
C CYS A 15 -20.05 33.88 7.44
N HIS A 16 -20.92 34.06 8.42
CA HIS A 16 -20.55 34.20 9.82
C HIS A 16 -20.13 32.82 10.35
N ALA A 17 -18.86 32.66 10.67
CA ALA A 17 -18.32 31.45 11.27
C ALA A 17 -18.31 31.60 12.80
N GLN A 18 -19.10 30.77 13.49
CA GLN A 18 -18.83 30.44 14.89
C GLN A 18 -17.55 29.60 14.95
N ALA A 19 -16.58 30.05 15.74
CA ALA A 19 -15.33 29.34 15.95
C ALA A 19 -15.59 28.05 16.72
N ALA A 20 -15.64 26.93 15.99
CA ALA A 20 -15.44 25.61 16.57
C ALA A 20 -13.94 25.45 16.86
N THR A 21 -13.59 25.06 18.08
CA THR A 21 -12.21 24.66 18.44
C THR A 21 -11.78 23.57 17.46
N PRO A 22 -10.67 23.72 16.72
CA PRO A 22 -10.22 22.69 15.83
C PRO A 22 -9.90 21.43 16.65
N PRO A 23 -10.29 20.22 16.20
CA PRO A 23 -9.82 19.00 16.82
C PRO A 23 -8.29 19.01 16.79
N SER A 24 -7.65 18.63 17.91
CA SER A 24 -6.21 18.47 18.00
C SER A 24 -5.75 17.63 16.81
N SER A 25 -5.05 18.23 15.86
CA SER A 25 -4.61 17.55 14.66
C SER A 25 -3.63 16.46 15.08
N LEU A 26 -3.66 15.28 14.42
CA LEU A 26 -2.62 14.24 14.53
C LEU A 26 -1.20 14.80 14.25
N ALA A 27 -1.12 16.07 13.91
CA ALA A 27 0.06 16.85 13.56
C ALA A 27 1.10 16.99 14.68
N ASP A 28 0.66 17.07 15.92
CA ASP A 28 1.51 17.39 17.06
C ASP A 28 1.53 16.24 18.10
N LEU A 29 1.25 15.00 17.66
CA LEU A 29 1.27 13.84 18.56
C LEU A 29 2.63 13.70 19.23
N SER A 30 2.62 13.68 20.55
CA SER A 30 3.72 13.20 21.36
C SER A 30 3.96 11.71 21.11
N LEU A 31 5.12 11.18 21.47
CA LEU A 31 5.41 9.74 21.32
C LEU A 31 4.43 8.88 22.12
N GLU A 32 3.91 9.38 23.25
CA GLU A 32 2.88 8.71 24.03
C GLU A 32 1.55 8.65 23.27
N GLU A 33 1.11 9.74 22.67
CA GLU A 33 -0.10 9.78 21.84
C GLU A 33 0.04 8.89 20.61
N LEU A 34 1.24 8.83 19.98
CA LEU A 34 1.54 7.91 18.89
C LEU A 34 1.45 6.45 19.34
N GLY A 35 1.99 6.09 20.52
CA GLY A 35 1.86 4.75 21.10
C GLY A 35 0.40 4.36 21.39
N ASN A 36 -0.41 5.33 21.78
CA ASN A 36 -1.85 5.16 22.03
C ASN A 36 -2.71 5.13 20.75
N LEU A 37 -2.11 5.42 19.57
CA LEU A 37 -2.83 5.37 18.30
C LEU A 37 -3.46 3.99 18.10
N ARG A 38 -4.74 3.98 17.76
CA ARG A 38 -5.43 2.72 17.52
C ARG A 38 -5.17 2.21 16.12
N VAL A 39 -4.54 1.03 16.03
CA VAL A 39 -4.32 0.29 14.80
C VAL A 39 -5.30 -0.87 14.69
N THR A 40 -5.63 -1.28 13.48
CA THR A 40 -6.61 -2.34 13.22
C THR A 40 -6.04 -3.49 12.41
N THR A 41 -4.90 -3.29 11.76
CA THR A 41 -4.36 -4.25 10.78
C THR A 41 -3.78 -5.50 11.42
N VAL A 42 -3.34 -5.47 12.69
CA VAL A 42 -2.68 -6.61 13.35
C VAL A 42 -3.67 -7.65 13.88
N SER A 43 -4.87 -7.22 14.34
CA SER A 43 -5.86 -8.12 14.97
C SER A 43 -7.28 -7.99 14.39
N LEU A 44 -7.47 -7.15 13.34
CA LEU A 44 -8.78 -6.73 12.81
C LEU A 44 -9.68 -6.03 13.85
N ARG A 45 -9.14 -5.73 15.04
CA ARG A 45 -9.77 -4.96 16.11
C ARG A 45 -8.95 -3.71 16.41
N PRO A 46 -9.57 -2.63 16.89
CA PRO A 46 -8.81 -1.47 17.35
C PRO A 46 -7.98 -1.81 18.59
N GLU A 47 -6.66 -1.82 18.46
CA GLU A 47 -5.70 -1.99 19.56
C GLU A 47 -4.66 -0.86 19.55
N ARG A 48 -3.96 -0.62 20.67
CA ARG A 48 -2.93 0.41 20.73
C ARG A 48 -1.72 -0.03 19.92
N LEU A 49 -1.09 0.91 19.21
CA LEU A 49 0.11 0.62 18.40
C LEU A 49 1.23 0.00 19.26
N GLU A 50 1.40 0.48 20.50
CA GLU A 50 2.43 -0.06 21.42
C GLU A 50 2.16 -1.50 21.85
N ASP A 51 0.90 -1.94 21.82
CA ASP A 51 0.45 -3.28 22.23
C ASP A 51 0.40 -4.27 21.05
N ALA A 52 0.56 -3.80 19.82
CA ALA A 52 0.40 -4.62 18.61
C ALA A 52 1.62 -5.55 18.40
N PRO A 53 1.48 -6.90 18.52
CA PRO A 53 2.59 -7.85 18.46
C PRO A 53 2.99 -8.18 17.01
N ALA A 54 3.43 -7.17 16.26
CA ALA A 54 3.89 -7.28 14.88
C ALA A 54 4.86 -6.15 14.54
N SER A 55 5.62 -6.34 13.48
CA SER A 55 6.45 -5.30 12.89
C SER A 55 5.56 -4.33 12.09
N ILE A 56 4.96 -3.37 12.78
CA ILE A 56 4.04 -2.38 12.24
C ILE A 56 4.59 -0.97 12.36
N PHE A 57 4.59 -0.23 11.25
CA PHE A 57 4.84 1.21 11.21
C PHE A 57 3.58 1.95 10.76
N VAL A 58 3.33 3.12 11.35
CA VAL A 58 2.20 3.96 10.98
C VAL A 58 2.72 5.27 10.38
N ILE A 59 2.33 5.53 9.14
CA ILE A 59 2.53 6.81 8.47
C ILE A 59 1.30 7.67 8.79
N THR A 60 1.50 8.77 9.50
CA THR A 60 0.41 9.66 9.88
C THR A 60 0.07 10.65 8.76
N SER A 61 -1.13 11.24 8.81
CA SER A 61 -1.49 12.35 7.89
C SER A 61 -0.50 13.51 7.95
N GLU A 62 0.11 13.77 9.11
CA GLU A 62 1.15 14.78 9.27
C GLU A 62 2.47 14.39 8.61
N ASP A 63 2.90 13.12 8.73
CA ASP A 63 4.08 12.63 8.01
C ASP A 63 3.90 12.82 6.50
N ILE A 64 2.70 12.54 5.96
CA ILE A 64 2.36 12.76 4.55
C ILE A 64 2.42 14.24 4.20
N ARG A 65 1.77 15.11 4.99
CA ARG A 65 1.75 16.56 4.76
C ARG A 65 3.16 17.15 4.76
N ARG A 66 4.00 16.76 5.73
CA ARG A 66 5.35 17.29 5.93
C ARG A 66 6.39 16.69 4.98
N SER A 67 6.11 15.58 4.33
CA SER A 67 7.00 15.01 3.32
C SER A 67 6.94 15.76 1.98
N GLY A 68 5.80 16.39 1.67
CA GLY A 68 5.56 17.03 0.39
C GLY A 68 5.31 16.06 -0.77
N VAL A 69 5.07 14.79 -0.48
CA VAL A 69 4.74 13.77 -1.49
C VAL A 69 3.36 14.04 -2.13
N THR A 70 3.18 13.57 -3.35
CA THR A 70 2.04 13.89 -4.21
C THR A 70 1.26 12.67 -4.67
N SER A 71 1.73 11.46 -4.32
CA SER A 71 1.08 10.19 -4.70
C SER A 71 1.14 9.17 -3.58
N LEU A 72 0.23 8.19 -3.63
CA LEU A 72 0.18 7.10 -2.66
C LEU A 72 1.49 6.28 -2.64
N PRO A 73 2.09 5.85 -3.76
CA PRO A 73 3.37 5.14 -3.72
C PRO A 73 4.51 5.94 -3.07
N GLU A 74 4.59 7.25 -3.34
CA GLU A 74 5.60 8.10 -2.69
C GLU A 74 5.33 8.26 -1.18
N ALA A 75 4.06 8.29 -0.74
CA ALA A 75 3.72 8.29 0.68
C ALA A 75 4.17 6.99 1.38
N LEU A 76 4.10 5.84 0.70
CA LEU A 76 4.57 4.56 1.22
C LEU A 76 6.09 4.53 1.46
N ARG A 77 6.86 5.34 0.74
CA ARG A 77 8.31 5.50 0.94
C ARG A 77 8.66 6.01 2.35
N LEU A 78 7.70 6.62 3.03
CA LEU A 78 7.87 7.09 4.41
C LEU A 78 7.94 5.95 5.44
N ALA A 79 7.50 4.74 5.13
CA ALA A 79 7.67 3.60 6.01
C ALA A 79 9.13 3.10 5.98
N PRO A 80 9.79 2.95 7.14
CA PRO A 80 11.15 2.44 7.20
C PRO A 80 11.26 0.96 6.80
N ASN A 81 10.19 0.21 6.95
CA ASN A 81 10.09 -1.23 6.71
C ASN A 81 9.51 -1.59 5.32
N LEU A 82 9.43 -0.62 4.39
CA LEU A 82 9.10 -0.86 2.98
C LEU A 82 10.24 -0.43 2.08
N GLU A 83 10.48 -1.20 1.04
CA GLU A 83 11.21 -0.73 -0.13
C GLU A 83 10.24 -0.23 -1.19
N VAL A 84 10.51 0.96 -1.70
CA VAL A 84 9.72 1.61 -2.74
C VAL A 84 10.68 2.13 -3.80
N ALA A 85 10.64 1.54 -4.97
CA ALA A 85 11.47 1.95 -6.11
C ALA A 85 10.56 2.48 -7.23
N ARG A 86 10.87 3.66 -7.73
CA ARG A 86 10.18 4.26 -8.86
C ARG A 86 10.77 3.73 -10.17
N VAL A 87 9.95 3.07 -10.98
CA VAL A 87 10.36 2.41 -12.22
C VAL A 87 10.11 3.29 -13.43
N SER A 88 9.08 4.13 -13.36
CA SER A 88 8.70 5.07 -14.41
C SER A 88 7.91 6.25 -13.82
N ALA A 89 7.34 7.10 -14.63
CA ALA A 89 6.44 8.16 -14.14
C ALA A 89 5.20 7.59 -13.43
N THR A 90 4.78 6.37 -13.79
CA THR A 90 3.53 5.75 -13.35
C THR A 90 3.71 4.44 -12.62
N THR A 91 4.86 3.76 -12.79
CA THR A 91 5.11 2.40 -12.29
C THR A 91 6.05 2.43 -11.11
N TYR A 92 5.73 1.63 -10.10
CA TYR A 92 6.53 1.43 -8.88
C TYR A 92 6.73 -0.05 -8.60
N ALA A 93 7.88 -0.41 -8.10
CA ALA A 93 8.13 -1.69 -7.44
C ALA A 93 8.12 -1.45 -5.93
N ILE A 94 7.22 -2.16 -5.21
CA ILE A 94 7.04 -1.97 -3.77
C ILE A 94 7.02 -3.33 -3.11
N SER A 95 7.80 -3.49 -2.05
CA SER A 95 7.83 -4.72 -1.26
C SER A 95 8.25 -4.47 0.19
N ALA A 96 8.00 -5.47 1.03
CA ALA A 96 8.56 -5.62 2.36
C ALA A 96 9.35 -6.93 2.42
N ARG A 97 10.51 -6.95 3.09
CA ARG A 97 11.30 -8.18 3.31
C ARG A 97 11.63 -8.98 2.03
N GLY A 98 11.78 -8.30 0.88
CA GLY A 98 12.17 -8.89 -0.39
C GLY A 98 11.03 -9.12 -1.39
N PHE A 99 11.39 -9.71 -2.56
CA PHE A 99 10.51 -9.92 -3.70
C PHE A 99 10.03 -8.63 -4.38
N LEU A 100 10.91 -7.65 -4.47
CA LEU A 100 10.64 -6.37 -5.13
C LEU A 100 10.33 -6.59 -6.62
N ASN A 101 9.15 -6.19 -7.05
CA ASN A 101 8.70 -6.29 -8.44
C ASN A 101 7.60 -5.28 -8.76
N VAL A 102 7.38 -5.01 -10.04
CA VAL A 102 6.45 -3.97 -10.52
C VAL A 102 4.97 -4.31 -10.34
N ILE A 103 4.61 -5.58 -10.16
CA ILE A 103 3.23 -5.99 -9.94
C ILE A 103 2.88 -6.14 -8.45
N THR A 104 3.85 -6.01 -7.56
CA THR A 104 3.64 -6.05 -6.09
C THR A 104 2.75 -7.23 -5.66
N ASN A 105 3.10 -8.45 -6.11
CA ASN A 105 2.22 -9.62 -6.02
C ASN A 105 2.34 -10.46 -4.73
N LYS A 106 3.15 -10.01 -3.77
CA LYS A 106 3.33 -10.67 -2.46
C LYS A 106 3.05 -9.74 -1.27
N LEU A 107 2.65 -8.50 -1.54
CA LEU A 107 2.34 -7.48 -0.55
C LEU A 107 0.87 -7.05 -0.72
N LEU A 108 0.01 -7.35 0.23
CA LEU A 108 -1.40 -7.00 0.15
C LEU A 108 -1.61 -5.52 0.41
N VAL A 109 -2.40 -4.85 -0.43
CA VAL A 109 -2.71 -3.43 -0.31
C VAL A 109 -4.22 -3.22 -0.22
N LEU A 110 -4.64 -2.45 0.77
CA LEU A 110 -6.03 -2.13 1.06
C LEU A 110 -6.23 -0.61 1.14
N VAL A 111 -7.38 -0.13 0.69
CA VAL A 111 -7.89 1.23 0.97
C VAL A 111 -9.26 1.09 1.62
N ASP A 112 -9.36 1.48 2.89
CA ASP A 112 -10.56 1.34 3.73
C ASP A 112 -11.17 -0.08 3.72
N GLY A 113 -10.32 -1.12 3.55
CA GLY A 113 -10.73 -2.52 3.48
C GLY A 113 -11.03 -3.03 2.07
N ARG A 114 -11.08 -2.18 1.04
CA ARG A 114 -11.12 -2.61 -0.36
C ARG A 114 -9.73 -3.05 -0.81
N MET A 115 -9.61 -4.29 -1.28
CA MET A 115 -8.37 -4.84 -1.79
C MET A 115 -8.06 -4.29 -3.20
N LEU A 116 -6.82 -3.84 -3.43
CA LEU A 116 -6.38 -3.26 -4.70
C LEU A 116 -5.81 -4.28 -5.69
N TYR A 117 -5.88 -5.55 -5.38
CA TYR A 117 -5.35 -6.63 -6.23
C TYR A 117 -6.19 -6.84 -7.48
N THR A 118 -5.55 -6.82 -8.65
CA THR A 118 -6.16 -7.32 -9.88
C THR A 118 -6.08 -8.84 -9.94
N THR A 119 -7.17 -9.49 -10.33
CA THR A 119 -7.26 -10.96 -10.46
C THR A 119 -6.49 -11.48 -11.68
N VAL A 120 -6.15 -10.62 -12.63
CA VAL A 120 -5.35 -10.97 -13.81
C VAL A 120 -3.89 -11.19 -13.41
N LEU A 121 -3.29 -10.26 -12.70
CA LEU A 121 -1.87 -10.27 -12.34
C LEU A 121 -1.60 -10.79 -10.93
N SER A 122 -2.62 -10.96 -10.09
CA SER A 122 -2.48 -11.21 -8.65
C SER A 122 -1.54 -10.20 -7.99
N GLY A 123 -1.75 -8.91 -8.26
CA GLY A 123 -0.89 -7.84 -7.79
C GLY A 123 -1.55 -6.46 -7.91
N VAL A 124 -0.80 -5.42 -7.61
CA VAL A 124 -1.26 -4.02 -7.62
C VAL A 124 -0.66 -3.27 -8.80
N LEU A 125 -1.51 -2.64 -9.61
CA LEU A 125 -1.10 -1.72 -10.67
C LEU A 125 -1.18 -0.29 -10.14
N TRP A 126 -0.03 0.27 -9.77
CA TRP A 126 0.06 1.55 -9.08
C TRP A 126 -0.36 2.77 -9.90
N ASP A 127 -0.33 2.69 -11.22
CA ASP A 127 -0.80 3.73 -12.14
C ASP A 127 -2.32 4.00 -12.05
N ALA A 128 -3.08 2.98 -11.62
CA ALA A 128 -4.52 3.08 -11.40
C ALA A 128 -4.88 3.55 -9.98
N GLN A 129 -3.97 3.44 -8.99
CA GLN A 129 -4.29 3.60 -7.58
C GLN A 129 -3.81 4.95 -7.03
N ASP A 130 -4.75 5.85 -6.77
CA ASP A 130 -4.51 7.10 -6.05
C ASP A 130 -5.63 7.38 -5.04
N VAL A 131 -5.33 8.15 -4.03
CA VAL A 131 -6.26 8.70 -3.05
C VAL A 131 -5.95 10.19 -2.86
N MET A 132 -6.94 11.01 -2.53
CA MET A 132 -6.65 12.37 -2.07
C MET A 132 -5.85 12.29 -0.77
N LEU A 133 -4.55 12.61 -0.80
CA LEU A 133 -3.63 12.39 0.32
C LEU A 133 -4.04 13.17 1.57
N GLU A 134 -4.67 14.33 1.42
CA GLU A 134 -5.21 15.14 2.51
C GLU A 134 -6.36 14.43 3.25
N ASP A 135 -7.00 13.49 2.61
CA ASP A 135 -8.07 12.66 3.19
C ASP A 135 -7.54 11.38 3.84
N VAL A 136 -6.27 11.07 3.69
CA VAL A 136 -5.66 9.95 4.42
C VAL A 136 -5.52 10.32 5.89
N GLU A 137 -6.08 9.48 6.76
CA GLU A 137 -5.89 9.58 8.22
C GLU A 137 -4.54 9.02 8.62
N ARG A 138 -4.27 7.79 8.15
CA ARG A 138 -3.01 7.09 8.35
C ARG A 138 -2.85 5.93 7.36
N ILE A 139 -1.62 5.46 7.22
CA ILE A 139 -1.32 4.23 6.50
C ILE A 139 -0.64 3.28 7.49
N GLU A 140 -1.25 2.13 7.74
CA GLU A 140 -0.69 1.08 8.58
C GLU A 140 0.11 0.11 7.68
N VAL A 141 1.39 -0.06 7.96
CA VAL A 141 2.31 -0.90 7.18
C VAL A 141 2.84 -2.00 8.08
N ILE A 142 2.39 -3.22 7.85
CA ILE A 142 2.92 -4.42 8.48
C ILE A 142 3.91 -5.06 7.52
N SER A 143 5.15 -5.26 7.96
CA SER A 143 6.09 -6.17 7.31
C SER A 143 6.05 -7.52 8.00
N GLY A 144 5.98 -8.58 7.20
CA GLY A 144 5.79 -9.94 7.68
C GLY A 144 4.39 -10.50 7.42
N PRO A 145 4.11 -11.72 7.94
CA PRO A 145 2.92 -12.47 7.57
C PRO A 145 1.62 -11.79 8.03
N GLY A 146 0.70 -11.58 7.08
CA GLY A 146 -0.67 -11.12 7.33
C GLY A 146 -1.75 -12.14 6.96
N ALA A 147 -1.34 -13.32 6.52
CA ALA A 147 -2.22 -14.27 5.84
C ALA A 147 -3.35 -14.82 6.71
N ALA A 148 -3.15 -15.02 8.01
CA ALA A 148 -4.18 -15.55 8.91
C ALA A 148 -5.39 -14.61 9.10
N LEU A 149 -5.23 -13.33 8.82
CA LEU A 149 -6.31 -12.33 8.92
C LEU A 149 -6.79 -11.90 7.54
N TYR A 150 -5.86 -11.62 6.64
CA TYR A 150 -6.16 -11.04 5.32
C TYR A 150 -6.25 -12.08 4.20
N GLY A 151 -5.73 -13.29 4.42
CA GLY A 151 -5.75 -14.38 3.44
C GLY A 151 -4.51 -14.45 2.57
N ALA A 152 -4.63 -15.21 1.50
CA ALA A 152 -3.57 -15.37 0.52
C ALA A 152 -3.14 -14.00 -0.05
N ASN A 153 -1.88 -13.93 -0.47
CA ASN A 153 -1.20 -12.76 -1.01
C ASN A 153 -0.73 -11.72 0.03
N ALA A 154 -1.16 -11.79 1.30
CA ALA A 154 -0.49 -11.11 2.42
C ALA A 154 0.78 -11.89 2.83
N PHE A 155 1.68 -12.11 1.85
CA PHE A 155 2.83 -13.01 1.96
C PHE A 155 4.00 -12.37 2.70
N VAL A 156 4.43 -11.19 2.28
CA VAL A 156 5.53 -10.44 2.88
C VAL A 156 5.07 -9.23 3.70
N GLY A 157 3.79 -8.85 3.62
CA GLY A 157 3.25 -7.75 4.38
C GLY A 157 1.84 -7.33 3.98
N VAL A 158 1.34 -6.33 4.70
CA VAL A 158 0.04 -5.69 4.46
C VAL A 158 0.20 -4.18 4.54
N ILE A 159 -0.34 -3.47 3.57
CA ILE A 159 -0.51 -2.02 3.59
C ILE A 159 -2.01 -1.73 3.70
N ASN A 160 -2.41 -1.00 4.71
CA ASN A 160 -3.79 -0.58 4.90
C ASN A 160 -3.88 0.95 4.95
N VAL A 161 -4.38 1.54 3.89
CA VAL A 161 -4.65 2.98 3.79
C VAL A 161 -6.01 3.25 4.40
N ILE A 162 -6.06 4.07 5.43
CA ILE A 162 -7.28 4.42 6.15
C ILE A 162 -7.55 5.90 5.92
N THR A 163 -8.73 6.20 5.36
CA THR A 163 -9.12 7.59 5.11
C THR A 163 -9.89 8.17 6.29
N LYS A 164 -9.80 9.48 6.47
CA LYS A 164 -10.51 10.23 7.51
C LYS A 164 -12.02 10.02 7.37
N SER A 165 -12.73 10.01 8.49
CA SER A 165 -14.17 10.03 8.45
C SER A 165 -14.71 11.32 7.81
N ALA A 166 -15.91 11.27 7.25
CA ALA A 166 -16.57 12.45 6.73
C ALA A 166 -16.80 13.52 7.81
N ARG A 167 -17.00 13.10 9.07
CA ARG A 167 -17.13 14.02 10.23
C ARG A 167 -15.84 14.82 10.50
N GLY A 168 -14.68 14.23 10.23
CA GLY A 168 -13.37 14.87 10.39
C GLY A 168 -12.90 15.70 9.18
N THR A 169 -13.76 15.87 8.16
CA THR A 169 -13.38 16.51 6.88
C THR A 169 -14.39 17.57 6.43
N GLN A 170 -14.95 18.29 7.39
CA GLN A 170 -15.91 19.36 7.14
C GLN A 170 -15.23 20.59 6.52
N GLY A 171 -16.01 21.42 5.82
CA GLY A 171 -15.52 22.61 5.13
C GLY A 171 -14.84 22.27 3.79
N THR A 172 -14.13 23.23 3.23
CA THR A 172 -13.48 23.13 1.91
C THR A 172 -11.97 23.03 2.06
N GLN A 173 -11.36 22.06 1.40
CA GLN A 173 -9.92 21.88 1.26
C GLN A 173 -9.53 22.06 -0.20
N LEU A 174 -8.56 22.93 -0.47
CA LEU A 174 -7.92 23.12 -1.78
C LEU A 174 -6.46 22.71 -1.68
N VAL A 175 -5.98 22.01 -2.70
CA VAL A 175 -4.56 21.70 -2.88
C VAL A 175 -4.21 21.95 -4.33
N ALA A 176 -3.12 22.65 -4.56
CA ALA A 176 -2.58 22.83 -5.90
C ALA A 176 -1.06 22.79 -5.83
N GLY A 177 -0.45 22.17 -6.80
CA GLY A 177 0.98 22.07 -6.88
C GLY A 177 1.50 21.99 -8.30
N ALA A 178 2.69 22.55 -8.51
CA ALA A 178 3.35 22.54 -9.79
C ALA A 178 4.86 22.44 -9.62
N GLY A 179 5.47 21.60 -10.42
CA GLY A 179 6.91 21.38 -10.44
C GLY A 179 7.41 20.97 -11.81
N ARG A 180 8.66 20.57 -11.84
CA ARG A 180 9.33 20.19 -13.08
C ARG A 180 8.78 18.91 -13.70
N ILE A 181 8.36 17.94 -12.88
CA ILE A 181 7.98 16.60 -13.34
C ILE A 181 6.55 16.24 -12.97
N GLU A 182 5.86 17.12 -12.27
CA GLU A 182 4.51 16.83 -11.77
C GLU A 182 3.71 18.11 -11.54
N ARG A 183 2.39 18.03 -11.80
CA ARG A 183 1.39 19.05 -11.47
C ARG A 183 0.17 18.35 -10.90
N ASN A 184 -0.44 18.93 -9.91
CA ASN A 184 -1.69 18.43 -9.35
C ASN A 184 -2.61 19.55 -8.87
N ALA A 185 -3.90 19.25 -8.84
CA ALA A 185 -4.90 20.10 -8.22
C ALA A 185 -6.01 19.23 -7.63
N ALA A 186 -6.49 19.57 -6.45
CA ALA A 186 -7.60 18.89 -5.82
C ALA A 186 -8.48 19.86 -5.05
N ILE A 187 -9.77 19.61 -5.05
CA ILE A 187 -10.74 20.27 -4.17
C ILE A 187 -11.61 19.21 -3.51
N ARG A 188 -11.79 19.36 -2.20
CA ARG A 188 -12.74 18.59 -1.40
C ARG A 188 -13.67 19.54 -0.67
N HIS A 189 -14.96 19.18 -0.58
CA HIS A 189 -15.93 19.85 0.28
C HIS A 189 -16.66 18.81 1.13
N GLY A 190 -16.83 19.11 2.42
CA GLY A 190 -17.58 18.29 3.38
C GLY A 190 -18.65 19.08 4.10
N GLY A 191 -19.76 18.42 4.37
CA GLY A 191 -20.91 19.00 5.04
C GLY A 191 -21.59 18.01 5.99
N GLU A 192 -22.45 18.53 6.85
CA GLU A 192 -23.21 17.73 7.80
C GLU A 192 -24.46 17.10 7.17
N LEU A 193 -24.87 15.97 7.74
CA LEU A 193 -26.17 15.30 7.53
C LEU A 193 -26.91 15.24 8.88
N PRO A 194 -28.24 15.06 8.91
CA PRO A 194 -29.00 15.02 10.16
C PRO A 194 -28.49 14.03 11.20
N ASN A 195 -27.86 12.94 10.79
CA ASN A 195 -27.27 11.94 11.68
C ASN A 195 -25.89 11.47 11.17
N GLY A 196 -25.12 12.37 10.57
CA GLY A 196 -23.86 11.99 9.95
C GLY A 196 -23.14 13.16 9.31
N ALA A 197 -22.29 12.83 8.36
CA ALA A 197 -21.55 13.79 7.57
C ALA A 197 -21.22 13.19 6.19
N TRP A 198 -20.90 14.05 5.24
CA TRP A 198 -20.46 13.68 3.91
C TRP A 198 -19.27 14.52 3.47
N ARG A 199 -18.54 14.02 2.52
CA ARG A 199 -17.55 14.75 1.72
C ARG A 199 -17.58 14.29 0.28
N ALA A 200 -17.17 15.17 -0.62
CA ALA A 200 -16.88 14.82 -2.01
C ALA A 200 -15.62 15.57 -2.47
N TYR A 201 -14.90 14.99 -3.41
CA TYR A 201 -13.69 15.59 -3.96
C TYR A 201 -13.60 15.36 -5.47
N VAL A 202 -12.81 16.22 -6.11
CA VAL A 202 -12.27 16.01 -7.45
C VAL A 202 -10.78 16.34 -7.43
N MET A 203 -9.99 15.59 -8.20
CA MET A 203 -8.56 15.83 -8.34
C MET A 203 -8.08 15.58 -9.77
N HIS A 204 -7.04 16.31 -10.15
CA HIS A 204 -6.32 16.21 -11.39
C HIS A 204 -4.84 16.03 -11.13
N ILE A 205 -4.18 15.11 -11.84
CA ILE A 205 -2.76 14.80 -11.71
C ILE A 205 -2.15 14.73 -13.11
N GLU A 206 -1.02 15.41 -13.30
CA GLU A 206 -0.15 15.27 -14.46
C GLU A 206 1.25 14.86 -14.00
N ARG A 207 1.86 13.89 -14.68
CA ARG A 207 3.26 13.47 -14.47
C ARG A 207 3.98 13.47 -15.80
N ASP A 208 5.15 14.13 -15.84
CA ASP A 208 5.96 14.21 -17.04
C ASP A 208 6.79 12.93 -17.23
N ASN A 209 7.14 12.64 -18.46
CA ASN A 209 7.93 11.47 -18.86
C ASN A 209 9.28 11.39 -18.12
N LEU A 210 9.59 10.22 -17.59
CA LEU A 210 10.88 9.90 -16.94
C LEU A 210 11.73 8.93 -17.76
N ARG A 211 11.17 8.24 -18.76
CA ARG A 211 11.92 7.29 -19.58
C ARG A 211 12.80 8.02 -20.60
N PRO A 212 13.96 7.46 -20.96
CA PRO A 212 14.79 8.03 -22.02
C PRO A 212 14.05 8.04 -23.35
N VAL A 213 14.21 9.10 -24.14
CA VAL A 213 13.64 9.20 -25.50
C VAL A 213 14.10 8.02 -26.37
N ALA A 214 15.31 7.51 -26.15
CA ALA A 214 15.86 6.33 -26.86
C ALA A 214 15.06 5.03 -26.62
N SER A 215 14.22 4.94 -25.58
CA SER A 215 13.36 3.78 -25.35
C SER A 215 12.21 3.67 -26.36
N GLY A 216 11.87 4.78 -27.03
CA GLY A 216 10.70 4.86 -27.91
C GLY A 216 9.35 4.82 -27.18
N VAL A 217 9.37 4.75 -25.84
CA VAL A 217 8.18 4.67 -25.00
C VAL A 217 8.13 5.88 -24.07
N ALA A 218 7.08 6.70 -24.18
CA ALA A 218 6.77 7.72 -23.19
C ALA A 218 6.00 7.10 -22.03
N ASP A 219 6.03 7.78 -20.88
CA ASP A 219 5.32 7.38 -19.68
C ASP A 219 4.68 8.58 -18.96
N ASP A 220 4.52 9.70 -19.65
CA ASP A 220 3.77 10.84 -19.13
C ASP A 220 2.29 10.50 -18.96
N MET A 221 1.71 10.96 -17.85
CA MET A 221 0.35 10.58 -17.45
C MET A 221 -0.48 11.82 -17.12
N ARG A 222 -1.76 11.75 -17.51
CA ARG A 222 -2.82 12.64 -17.03
C ARG A 222 -3.92 11.80 -16.43
N LYS A 223 -4.39 12.16 -15.23
CA LYS A 223 -5.43 11.44 -14.50
C LYS A 223 -6.40 12.41 -13.86
N ASP A 224 -7.69 12.15 -14.06
CA ASP A 224 -8.81 12.79 -13.36
C ASP A 224 -9.47 11.77 -12.46
N GLN A 225 -9.81 12.17 -11.24
CA GLN A 225 -10.52 11.33 -10.29
C GLN A 225 -11.51 12.15 -9.49
N ALA A 226 -12.66 11.54 -9.18
CA ALA A 226 -13.66 12.09 -8.29
C ALA A 226 -14.11 11.01 -7.31
N GLY A 227 -14.47 11.41 -6.10
CA GLY A 227 -14.95 10.47 -5.10
C GLY A 227 -15.79 11.13 -4.01
N PHE A 228 -16.41 10.29 -3.20
CA PHE A 228 -17.24 10.71 -2.08
C PHE A 228 -17.14 9.74 -0.91
N ARG A 229 -17.53 10.23 0.26
CA ARG A 229 -17.76 9.43 1.47
C ARG A 229 -18.88 10.03 2.29
N ALA A 230 -19.75 9.16 2.84
CA ALA A 230 -20.77 9.52 3.82
C ALA A 230 -20.70 8.55 5.00
N ASP A 231 -20.66 9.11 6.21
CA ASP A 231 -20.69 8.36 7.47
C ASP A 231 -21.96 8.74 8.24
N ILE A 232 -22.82 7.75 8.52
CA ILE A 232 -24.17 7.94 9.10
C ILE A 232 -24.32 7.03 10.32
N GLY A 233 -24.96 7.54 11.37
CA GLY A 233 -25.22 6.78 12.59
C GLY A 233 -24.05 6.72 13.57
N SER A 234 -24.05 5.75 14.45
CA SER A 234 -23.03 5.50 15.47
C SER A 234 -22.89 4.01 15.74
N GLU A 235 -21.77 3.59 16.33
CA GLU A 235 -21.54 2.17 16.69
C GLU A 235 -22.65 1.60 17.61
N ALA A 236 -23.24 2.43 18.47
CA ALA A 236 -24.32 2.00 19.38
C ALA A 236 -25.65 1.75 18.65
N SER A 237 -26.00 2.58 17.68
CA SER A 237 -27.25 2.47 16.92
C SER A 237 -27.12 1.73 15.59
N GLY A 238 -25.90 1.55 15.13
CA GLY A 238 -25.50 1.10 13.81
C GLY A 238 -24.85 2.24 13.04
N ALA A 239 -23.55 2.09 12.74
CA ALA A 239 -22.80 3.02 11.92
C ALA A 239 -22.76 2.51 10.46
N PHE A 240 -22.99 3.39 9.51
CA PHE A 240 -22.91 3.13 8.08
C PHE A 240 -21.86 4.03 7.45
N THR A 241 -20.99 3.46 6.64
CA THR A 241 -20.09 4.19 5.73
C THR A 241 -20.43 3.82 4.30
N PHE A 242 -20.61 4.83 3.45
CA PHE A 242 -20.71 4.68 2.00
C PHE A 242 -19.63 5.54 1.36
N GLN A 243 -18.84 4.95 0.49
CA GLN A 243 -17.81 5.69 -0.24
C GLN A 243 -17.57 5.07 -1.62
N GLY A 244 -17.05 5.87 -2.53
CA GLY A 244 -16.67 5.41 -3.85
C GLY A 244 -15.87 6.44 -4.59
N ASP A 245 -15.15 5.95 -5.60
CA ASP A 245 -14.31 6.76 -6.48
C ASP A 245 -14.53 6.34 -7.92
N ALA A 246 -14.36 7.28 -8.84
CA ALA A 246 -14.25 7.02 -10.27
C ALA A 246 -13.07 7.78 -10.85
N TYR A 247 -12.32 7.15 -11.73
CA TYR A 247 -11.15 7.76 -12.36
C TYR A 247 -11.05 7.43 -13.84
N GLN A 248 -10.36 8.30 -14.56
CA GLN A 248 -9.86 8.08 -15.91
C GLN A 248 -8.41 8.56 -15.99
N ALA A 249 -7.56 7.82 -16.69
CA ALA A 249 -6.18 8.22 -16.92
C ALA A 249 -5.75 7.86 -18.35
N ARG A 250 -4.77 8.61 -18.84
CA ARG A 250 -4.09 8.37 -20.11
C ARG A 250 -2.60 8.43 -19.87
N VAL A 251 -1.89 7.45 -20.43
CA VAL A 251 -0.43 7.45 -20.46
C VAL A 251 -0.03 7.54 -21.94
N ASP A 252 0.65 8.63 -22.29
CA ASP A 252 1.05 8.87 -23.66
C ASP A 252 2.21 7.94 -24.06
N GLY A 253 2.16 7.40 -25.27
CA GLY A 253 3.22 6.61 -25.88
C GLY A 253 3.80 7.33 -27.08
N ASN A 254 5.07 7.76 -27.11
CA ASN A 254 5.65 8.47 -28.23
C ASN A 254 5.59 7.66 -29.55
N ALA A 255 6.01 6.40 -29.50
CA ALA A 255 5.98 5.47 -30.64
C ALA A 255 5.03 4.28 -30.40
N ALA A 256 4.54 4.14 -29.18
CA ALA A 256 3.55 3.15 -28.77
C ALA A 256 2.14 3.77 -28.75
N PRO A 257 1.08 2.99 -28.91
CA PRO A 257 -0.28 3.47 -28.72
C PRO A 257 -0.50 3.99 -27.28
N GLU A 258 -1.39 4.99 -27.15
CA GLU A 258 -1.81 5.53 -25.86
C GLU A 258 -2.41 4.42 -24.97
N VAL A 259 -2.02 4.38 -23.71
CA VAL A 259 -2.63 3.53 -22.69
C VAL A 259 -3.78 4.30 -22.04
N LYS A 260 -4.96 3.69 -21.98
CA LYS A 260 -6.14 4.27 -21.32
C LYS A 260 -6.52 3.42 -20.12
N LEU A 261 -6.72 4.09 -19.00
CA LEU A 261 -7.15 3.47 -17.76
C LEU A 261 -8.44 4.14 -17.29
N SER A 262 -9.40 3.34 -16.84
CA SER A 262 -10.58 3.85 -16.17
C SER A 262 -11.06 2.86 -15.13
N GLY A 263 -11.78 3.35 -14.14
CA GLY A 263 -12.35 2.49 -13.12
C GLY A 263 -13.29 3.24 -12.20
N ALA A 264 -14.07 2.48 -11.46
CA ALA A 264 -14.96 2.99 -10.42
C ALA A 264 -15.14 1.94 -9.33
N ASN A 265 -15.31 2.40 -8.11
CA ASN A 265 -15.63 1.52 -6.99
C ASN A 265 -16.73 2.10 -6.12
N LEU A 266 -17.41 1.22 -5.40
CA LEU A 266 -18.40 1.58 -4.40
C LEU A 266 -18.24 0.62 -3.22
N LEU A 267 -18.08 1.17 -2.00
CA LEU A 267 -17.96 0.42 -0.76
C LEU A 267 -19.06 0.83 0.20
N GLY A 268 -19.75 -0.15 0.79
CA GLY A 268 -20.65 -0.01 1.91
C GLY A 268 -20.14 -0.79 3.11
N ARG A 269 -20.12 -0.16 4.29
CA ARG A 269 -19.79 -0.81 5.56
C ARG A 269 -20.87 -0.52 6.58
N TRP A 270 -21.30 -1.56 7.26
CA TRP A 270 -22.14 -1.46 8.44
C TRP A 270 -21.40 -2.05 9.63
N SER A 271 -21.43 -1.34 10.77
CA SER A 271 -20.87 -1.82 12.02
C SER A 271 -21.76 -1.47 13.19
N ARG A 272 -21.80 -2.35 14.20
CA ARG A 272 -22.61 -2.18 15.39
C ARG A 272 -22.03 -2.87 16.61
N ALA A 273 -21.98 -2.14 17.71
CA ALA A 273 -21.82 -2.71 19.04
C ALA A 273 -23.14 -3.35 19.50
N LEU A 274 -23.09 -4.64 19.84
CA LEU A 274 -24.26 -5.39 20.30
C LEU A 274 -24.34 -5.42 21.82
N ALA A 275 -25.52 -5.77 22.35
CA ALA A 275 -25.69 -6.01 23.76
C ALA A 275 -24.69 -7.08 24.26
N GLY A 276 -24.14 -6.89 25.46
CA GLY A 276 -23.13 -7.81 26.03
C GLY A 276 -21.69 -7.51 25.59
N GLY A 277 -21.45 -6.48 24.78
CA GLY A 277 -20.10 -6.02 24.44
C GLY A 277 -19.45 -6.71 23.24
N SER A 278 -20.22 -7.45 22.44
CA SER A 278 -19.75 -7.96 21.14
C SER A 278 -19.93 -6.91 20.05
N HIS A 279 -19.23 -7.09 18.91
CA HIS A 279 -19.25 -6.16 17.79
C HIS A 279 -19.38 -6.91 16.47
N VAL A 280 -20.24 -6.45 15.58
CA VAL A 280 -20.42 -7.00 14.23
C VAL A 280 -20.06 -5.94 13.20
N ARG A 281 -19.37 -6.35 12.15
CA ARG A 281 -19.05 -5.54 10.98
C ARG A 281 -19.36 -6.34 9.71
N VAL A 282 -19.99 -5.69 8.75
CA VAL A 282 -20.22 -6.22 7.41
C VAL A 282 -19.72 -5.18 6.43
N THR A 283 -18.85 -5.60 5.51
CA THR A 283 -18.31 -4.75 4.44
C THR A 283 -18.63 -5.40 3.11
N ALA A 284 -19.16 -4.62 2.17
CA ALA A 284 -19.34 -5.06 0.79
C ALA A 284 -18.76 -4.01 -0.14
N TYR A 285 -18.14 -4.43 -1.24
CA TYR A 285 -17.73 -3.50 -2.28
C TYR A 285 -17.88 -4.09 -3.68
N TYR A 286 -18.05 -3.18 -4.63
CA TYR A 286 -17.93 -3.43 -6.06
C TYR A 286 -16.75 -2.61 -6.59
N ASP A 287 -15.95 -3.21 -7.45
CA ASP A 287 -14.80 -2.58 -8.09
C ASP A 287 -14.78 -2.93 -9.58
N HIS A 288 -14.71 -1.91 -10.41
CA HIS A 288 -14.61 -2.01 -11.86
C HIS A 288 -13.31 -1.37 -12.33
N THR A 289 -12.52 -2.11 -13.11
CA THR A 289 -11.31 -1.60 -13.75
C THR A 289 -11.32 -1.94 -15.23
N ASN A 290 -10.88 -1.00 -16.06
CA ASN A 290 -10.66 -1.16 -17.47
C ASN A 290 -9.29 -0.61 -17.85
N ARG A 291 -8.47 -1.46 -18.45
CA ARG A 291 -7.14 -1.12 -18.97
C ARG A 291 -7.10 -1.41 -20.45
N GLU A 292 -6.83 -0.40 -21.24
CA GLU A 292 -6.55 -0.51 -22.67
C GLU A 292 -5.07 -0.20 -22.89
N ASP A 293 -4.23 -1.23 -22.82
CA ASP A 293 -2.80 -1.14 -23.13
C ASP A 293 -2.49 -2.03 -24.35
N PRO A 294 -2.55 -1.47 -25.56
CA PRO A 294 -2.34 -2.24 -26.79
C PRO A 294 -0.93 -2.80 -26.94
N ALA A 295 0.05 -2.28 -26.18
CA ALA A 295 1.43 -2.75 -26.21
C ALA A 295 1.66 -3.94 -25.25
N THR A 296 0.80 -4.15 -24.25
CA THR A 296 0.92 -5.27 -23.30
C THR A 296 -0.35 -6.11 -23.27
N PHE A 297 -1.44 -5.65 -22.66
CA PHE A 297 -2.71 -6.37 -22.60
C PHE A 297 -3.90 -5.41 -22.39
N ILE A 298 -5.06 -5.86 -22.83
CA ILE A 298 -6.33 -5.16 -22.64
C ILE A 298 -7.17 -6.04 -21.73
N ASP A 299 -7.65 -5.48 -20.60
CA ASP A 299 -8.50 -6.19 -19.66
C ASP A 299 -9.61 -5.31 -19.08
N ARG A 300 -10.72 -5.96 -18.78
CA ARG A 300 -11.82 -5.44 -17.99
C ARG A 300 -12.09 -6.40 -16.83
N VAL A 301 -12.09 -5.89 -15.63
CA VAL A 301 -12.32 -6.69 -14.43
C VAL A 301 -13.43 -6.07 -13.61
N ASP A 302 -14.44 -6.89 -13.29
CA ASP A 302 -15.52 -6.58 -12.36
C ASP A 302 -15.36 -7.46 -11.12
N THR A 303 -15.28 -6.87 -9.94
CA THR A 303 -15.14 -7.61 -8.67
C THR A 303 -16.23 -7.19 -7.70
N PHE A 304 -16.90 -8.17 -7.12
CA PHE A 304 -17.78 -8.01 -5.96
C PHE A 304 -17.17 -8.75 -4.77
N ASP A 305 -17.17 -8.12 -3.61
CA ASP A 305 -16.66 -8.70 -2.36
C ASP A 305 -17.63 -8.43 -1.22
N LEU A 306 -17.84 -9.42 -0.38
CA LEU A 306 -18.64 -9.34 0.84
C LEU A 306 -17.90 -10.02 1.97
N GLU A 307 -17.69 -9.32 3.07
CA GLU A 307 -17.05 -9.85 4.29
C GLU A 307 -17.89 -9.52 5.52
N ALA A 308 -18.08 -10.49 6.39
CA ALA A 308 -18.73 -10.34 7.69
C ALA A 308 -17.78 -10.80 8.80
N GLN A 309 -17.66 -10.00 9.85
CA GLN A 309 -16.86 -10.27 11.04
C GLN A 309 -17.69 -10.10 12.30
N HIS A 310 -17.50 -11.00 13.26
CA HIS A 310 -18.05 -10.91 14.59
C HIS A 310 -16.95 -11.01 15.63
N ASP A 311 -16.82 -9.99 16.43
CA ASP A 311 -15.96 -9.91 17.60
C ASP A 311 -16.79 -10.23 18.83
N LEU A 312 -16.55 -11.36 19.48
CA LEU A 312 -17.28 -11.72 20.69
C LEU A 312 -16.90 -10.81 21.86
N ALA A 313 -17.81 -10.68 22.79
CA ALA A 313 -17.52 -10.10 24.09
C ALA A 313 -16.41 -10.91 24.77
N VAL A 314 -15.62 -10.25 25.61
CA VAL A 314 -14.54 -10.92 26.36
C VAL A 314 -15.13 -12.00 27.26
N MET A 315 -14.67 -13.24 27.13
CA MET A 315 -15.11 -14.40 27.89
C MET A 315 -13.95 -14.91 28.77
N GLY A 316 -13.90 -14.45 30.01
CA GLY A 316 -12.80 -14.76 30.91
C GLY A 316 -11.47 -14.23 30.36
N ARG A 317 -10.57 -15.12 29.94
CA ARG A 317 -9.27 -14.77 29.34
C ARG A 317 -9.27 -14.68 27.82
N HIS A 318 -10.39 -15.03 27.16
CA HIS A 318 -10.53 -15.20 25.72
C HIS A 318 -11.11 -13.96 25.04
N ARG A 319 -10.51 -13.58 23.90
CA ARG A 319 -11.02 -12.57 22.97
C ARG A 319 -11.12 -13.18 21.58
N ILE A 320 -12.27 -13.68 21.23
CA ILE A 320 -12.52 -14.40 19.99
C ILE A 320 -13.04 -13.48 18.92
N SER A 321 -12.45 -13.57 17.71
CA SER A 321 -12.96 -12.99 16.47
C SER A 321 -13.12 -14.07 15.43
N TYR A 322 -14.18 -14.04 14.65
CA TYR A 322 -14.35 -14.90 13.48
C TYR A 322 -15.11 -14.19 12.38
N GLY A 323 -15.00 -14.70 11.18
CA GLY A 323 -15.68 -14.13 10.04
C GLY A 323 -15.65 -15.02 8.81
N ALA A 324 -16.42 -14.60 7.83
CA ALA A 324 -16.53 -15.24 6.53
C ALA A 324 -16.59 -14.19 5.44
N GLY A 325 -16.10 -14.53 4.26
CA GLY A 325 -16.13 -13.67 3.09
C GLY A 325 -16.37 -14.44 1.82
N TYR A 326 -16.94 -13.75 0.85
CA TYR A 326 -17.12 -14.24 -0.50
C TYR A 326 -16.75 -13.17 -1.50
N ARG A 327 -15.84 -13.52 -2.41
CA ARG A 327 -15.44 -12.68 -3.54
C ARG A 327 -15.83 -13.36 -4.84
N TYR A 328 -16.35 -12.57 -5.76
CA TYR A 328 -16.61 -12.96 -7.13
C TYR A 328 -15.94 -11.95 -8.07
N SER A 329 -15.25 -12.42 -9.09
CA SER A 329 -14.64 -11.58 -10.11
C SER A 329 -14.93 -12.13 -11.50
N ASN A 330 -15.26 -11.23 -12.42
CA ASN A 330 -15.33 -11.51 -13.84
C ASN A 330 -14.19 -10.75 -14.53
N SER A 331 -13.36 -11.46 -15.27
CA SER A 331 -12.24 -10.88 -16.02
C SER A 331 -12.41 -11.20 -17.49
N ASP A 332 -12.42 -10.16 -18.31
CA ASP A 332 -12.53 -10.20 -19.77
C ASP A 332 -11.26 -9.58 -20.35
N THR A 333 -10.51 -10.35 -21.14
CA THR A 333 -9.26 -9.91 -21.74
C THR A 333 -9.34 -9.95 -23.25
N THR A 334 -8.86 -8.89 -23.90
CA THR A 334 -8.76 -8.83 -25.36
C THR A 334 -7.34 -9.21 -25.78
N PRO A 335 -7.17 -10.26 -26.61
CA PRO A 335 -5.85 -10.67 -27.06
C PRO A 335 -5.22 -9.66 -28.00
N ASN A 336 -3.91 -9.53 -27.94
CA ASN A 336 -3.12 -8.77 -28.90
C ASN A 336 -1.91 -9.60 -29.40
N ALA A 337 -1.02 -8.99 -30.19
CA ALA A 337 0.16 -9.69 -30.71
C ALA A 337 1.20 -10.01 -29.63
N VAL A 338 1.16 -9.32 -28.49
CA VAL A 338 2.16 -9.46 -27.41
C VAL A 338 1.72 -10.46 -26.37
N ILE A 339 0.48 -10.33 -25.86
CA ILE A 339 -0.02 -11.17 -24.77
C ILE A 339 -1.43 -11.67 -25.10
N ARG A 340 -1.71 -12.91 -24.72
CA ARG A 340 -3.03 -13.53 -24.72
C ARG A 340 -3.26 -14.32 -23.46
N PHE A 341 -4.45 -14.20 -22.89
CA PHE A 341 -4.95 -15.10 -21.86
C PHE A 341 -5.89 -16.13 -22.49
N ILE A 342 -5.78 -17.40 -22.11
CA ILE A 342 -6.64 -18.49 -22.60
C ILE A 342 -7.20 -19.24 -21.38
N PRO A 343 -8.53 -19.20 -21.16
CA PRO A 343 -9.58 -18.52 -21.96
C PRO A 343 -9.49 -16.99 -21.85
N GLU A 344 -10.09 -16.25 -22.79
CA GLU A 344 -10.14 -14.79 -22.79
C GLU A 344 -11.01 -14.29 -21.61
N ASP A 345 -12.18 -14.91 -21.43
CA ASP A 345 -13.10 -14.62 -20.32
C ASP A 345 -12.95 -15.62 -19.18
N LYS A 346 -12.97 -15.14 -17.95
CA LYS A 346 -12.93 -16.00 -16.76
C LYS A 346 -13.75 -15.46 -15.61
N ARG A 347 -14.64 -16.30 -15.08
CA ARG A 347 -15.33 -16.07 -13.82
C ARG A 347 -14.62 -16.80 -12.70
N MET A 348 -14.38 -16.13 -11.60
CA MET A 348 -13.60 -16.64 -10.48
C MET A 348 -14.31 -16.33 -9.16
N SER A 349 -14.19 -17.22 -8.20
CA SER A 349 -14.73 -17.00 -6.86
C SER A 349 -13.79 -17.49 -5.78
N TRP A 350 -13.84 -16.82 -4.64
CA TRP A 350 -13.10 -17.17 -3.42
C TRP A 350 -14.07 -17.16 -2.26
N THR A 351 -14.00 -18.18 -1.43
CA THR A 351 -14.70 -18.23 -0.15
C THR A 351 -13.65 -18.24 0.95
N THR A 352 -13.85 -17.46 1.98
CA THR A 352 -12.92 -17.34 3.10
C THR A 352 -13.62 -17.53 4.42
N PHE A 353 -12.95 -18.22 5.35
CA PHE A 353 -13.32 -18.29 6.76
C PHE A 353 -12.10 -18.00 7.59
N PHE A 354 -12.24 -17.21 8.64
CA PHE A 354 -11.18 -17.02 9.62
C PHE A 354 -11.71 -17.11 11.04
N ALA A 355 -10.85 -17.51 11.94
CA ALA A 355 -11.07 -17.46 13.38
C ALA A 355 -9.76 -17.14 14.08
N GLN A 356 -9.83 -16.37 15.15
CA GLN A 356 -8.71 -16.01 16.01
C GLN A 356 -9.17 -15.98 17.47
N ASP A 357 -8.34 -16.48 18.37
CA ASP A 357 -8.50 -16.32 19.82
C ASP A 357 -7.24 -15.71 20.43
N GLN A 358 -7.39 -14.64 21.18
CA GLN A 358 -6.34 -14.04 22.01
C GLN A 358 -6.60 -14.42 23.45
N ILE A 359 -5.68 -15.17 24.05
CA ILE A 359 -5.77 -15.71 25.41
C ILE A 359 -4.81 -14.96 26.31
N ALA A 360 -5.35 -14.17 27.23
CA ALA A 360 -4.56 -13.43 28.21
C ALA A 360 -4.18 -14.33 29.41
N PHE A 361 -2.90 -14.43 29.70
CA PHE A 361 -2.36 -15.13 30.86
C PHE A 361 -1.93 -14.13 31.94
N ASP A 362 -1.68 -14.65 33.16
CA ASP A 362 -1.09 -13.86 34.22
C ASP A 362 0.34 -13.42 33.83
N GLY A 363 0.82 -12.31 34.37
CA GLY A 363 2.19 -11.82 34.09
C GLY A 363 2.30 -11.05 32.75
N ASN A 364 1.22 -10.48 32.25
CA ASN A 364 1.19 -9.67 31.01
C ASN A 364 1.63 -10.45 29.76
N VAL A 365 1.29 -11.71 29.71
CA VAL A 365 1.53 -12.59 28.56
C VAL A 365 0.21 -12.81 27.81
N THR A 366 0.22 -12.69 26.49
CA THR A 366 -0.91 -13.03 25.63
C THR A 366 -0.46 -14.05 24.59
N PHE A 367 -1.26 -15.09 24.40
CA PHE A 367 -1.10 -16.03 23.30
C PHE A 367 -2.23 -15.83 22.30
N THR A 368 -1.90 -15.71 21.02
CA THR A 368 -2.87 -15.58 19.94
C THR A 368 -2.74 -16.78 19.00
N ALA A 369 -3.84 -17.44 18.74
CA ALA A 369 -3.94 -18.47 17.73
C ALA A 369 -4.98 -18.06 16.67
N GLY A 370 -4.57 -17.98 15.42
CA GLY A 370 -5.42 -17.62 14.31
C GLY A 370 -5.31 -18.61 13.15
N VAL A 371 -6.34 -18.72 12.36
CA VAL A 371 -6.34 -19.49 11.12
C VAL A 371 -7.29 -18.86 10.11
N LYS A 372 -6.85 -18.82 8.85
CA LYS A 372 -7.72 -18.50 7.71
C LYS A 372 -7.69 -19.65 6.73
N VAL A 373 -8.87 -20.00 6.22
CA VAL A 373 -9.06 -20.96 5.13
C VAL A 373 -9.65 -20.22 3.96
N GLN A 374 -9.03 -20.35 2.80
CA GLN A 374 -9.46 -19.65 1.58
C GLN A 374 -9.45 -20.59 0.39
N THR A 375 -10.58 -20.69 -0.32
CA THR A 375 -10.66 -21.36 -1.62
C THR A 375 -10.06 -20.46 -2.71
N ASN A 376 -9.61 -21.08 -3.80
CA ASN A 376 -9.12 -20.37 -4.98
C ASN A 376 -9.58 -21.11 -6.24
N PRO A 377 -9.89 -20.43 -7.37
CA PRO A 377 -10.36 -21.09 -8.59
C PRO A 377 -9.35 -22.00 -9.29
N TYR A 378 -8.09 -22.02 -8.85
CA TYR A 378 -7.00 -22.76 -9.49
C TYR A 378 -6.38 -23.87 -8.64
N VAL A 379 -6.49 -23.76 -7.31
CA VAL A 379 -5.89 -24.69 -6.35
C VAL A 379 -6.91 -25.03 -5.26
N ASP A 380 -6.63 -26.09 -4.52
CA ASP A 380 -7.39 -26.46 -3.34
C ASP A 380 -7.37 -25.34 -2.27
N ALA A 381 -8.19 -25.50 -1.25
CA ALA A 381 -8.27 -24.52 -0.18
C ALA A 381 -6.92 -24.38 0.55
N GLU A 382 -6.44 -23.14 0.66
CA GLU A 382 -5.25 -22.82 1.45
C GLU A 382 -5.61 -22.61 2.92
N VAL A 383 -4.85 -23.27 3.79
CA VAL A 383 -4.96 -23.13 5.25
C VAL A 383 -3.75 -22.35 5.75
N MET A 384 -3.98 -21.22 6.37
CA MET A 384 -2.95 -20.27 6.81
C MET A 384 -3.05 -20.05 8.33
N PRO A 385 -2.43 -20.92 9.15
CA PRO A 385 -2.33 -20.72 10.60
C PRO A 385 -1.34 -19.63 10.96
N ASP A 386 -1.58 -18.98 12.11
CA ASP A 386 -0.72 -17.99 12.75
C ASP A 386 -0.74 -18.21 14.27
N LEU A 387 0.42 -18.29 14.86
CA LEU A 387 0.61 -18.39 16.31
C LEU A 387 1.49 -17.24 16.76
N ARG A 388 1.07 -16.53 17.80
CA ARG A 388 1.84 -15.42 18.39
C ARG A 388 1.86 -15.54 19.90
N LEU A 389 2.99 -15.18 20.47
CA LEU A 389 3.16 -15.00 21.89
C LEU A 389 3.72 -13.59 22.12
N ASP A 390 3.07 -12.81 22.93
CA ASP A 390 3.54 -11.52 23.35
C ASP A 390 3.65 -11.41 24.87
N TRP A 391 4.65 -10.67 25.30
CA TRP A 391 4.97 -10.43 26.70
C TRP A 391 5.29 -8.95 26.92
N LYS A 392 4.68 -8.37 27.95
CA LYS A 392 4.91 -6.99 28.39
C LYS A 392 5.72 -6.99 29.68
N PRO A 393 7.07 -7.00 29.61
CA PRO A 393 7.93 -7.05 30.79
C PRO A 393 7.82 -5.82 31.69
N GLY A 394 7.33 -4.72 31.15
CA GLY A 394 7.13 -3.47 31.89
C GLY A 394 6.19 -2.53 31.13
N PRO A 395 5.86 -1.37 31.69
CA PRO A 395 5.10 -0.36 30.96
C PRO A 395 5.86 0.06 29.70
N ASN A 396 5.13 0.25 28.62
CA ASN A 396 5.66 0.71 27.32
C ASN A 396 6.77 -0.21 26.73
N GLN A 397 6.71 -1.51 27.04
CA GLN A 397 7.62 -2.53 26.50
C GLN A 397 6.81 -3.72 26.00
N LEU A 398 7.14 -4.22 24.84
CA LEU A 398 6.54 -5.38 24.21
C LEU A 398 7.61 -6.25 23.58
N VAL A 399 7.65 -7.51 23.94
CA VAL A 399 8.40 -8.58 23.26
C VAL A 399 7.38 -9.48 22.59
N TRP A 400 7.60 -9.87 21.34
CA TRP A 400 6.73 -10.83 20.67
C TRP A 400 7.52 -11.85 19.87
N GLY A 401 6.90 -13.00 19.67
CA GLY A 401 7.34 -14.04 18.74
C GLY A 401 6.15 -14.55 17.93
N ALA A 402 6.35 -14.87 16.66
CA ALA A 402 5.32 -15.38 15.78
C ALA A 402 5.82 -16.53 14.90
N ALA A 403 4.92 -17.46 14.59
CA ALA A 403 5.12 -18.53 13.62
C ALA A 403 3.89 -18.61 12.73
N SER A 404 4.05 -18.44 11.41
CA SER A 404 2.94 -18.32 10.48
C SER A 404 3.21 -19.08 9.19
N ARG A 405 2.17 -19.64 8.58
CA ARG A 405 2.20 -20.11 7.19
C ARG A 405 1.55 -19.06 6.30
N VAL A 406 2.23 -18.70 5.22
CA VAL A 406 1.75 -17.78 4.19
C VAL A 406 1.61 -18.47 2.85
N ALA A 407 0.71 -17.96 2.01
CA ALA A 407 0.53 -18.44 0.65
C ALA A 407 0.29 -17.28 -0.33
N ARG A 408 0.82 -17.37 -1.54
CA ARG A 408 0.40 -16.60 -2.70
C ARG A 408 -0.30 -17.53 -3.68
N THR A 409 -1.59 -17.33 -3.87
CA THR A 409 -2.37 -18.16 -4.77
C THR A 409 -2.21 -17.73 -6.23
N PRO A 410 -2.35 -18.67 -7.19
CA PRO A 410 -2.25 -18.36 -8.61
C PRO A 410 -3.27 -17.31 -9.06
N GLY A 411 -2.85 -16.48 -10.02
CA GLY A 411 -3.72 -15.64 -10.82
C GLY A 411 -3.77 -16.10 -12.28
N ARG A 412 -4.48 -15.33 -13.11
CA ARG A 412 -4.56 -15.61 -14.56
C ARG A 412 -3.19 -15.57 -15.22
N ILE A 413 -2.30 -14.65 -14.79
CA ILE A 413 -0.93 -14.55 -15.30
C ILE A 413 -0.10 -15.84 -15.07
N ASP A 414 -0.39 -16.59 -14.03
CA ASP A 414 0.35 -17.83 -13.74
C ASP A 414 -0.19 -19.01 -14.53
N ARG A 415 -1.50 -19.06 -14.81
CA ARG A 415 -2.20 -20.21 -15.36
C ARG A 415 -2.60 -20.09 -16.82
N GLU A 416 -2.90 -18.89 -17.30
CA GLU A 416 -3.60 -18.64 -18.56
C GLU A 416 -2.83 -17.72 -19.52
N PHE A 417 -1.70 -17.18 -19.09
CA PHE A 417 -0.83 -16.29 -19.85
C PHE A 417 -0.15 -17.00 -21.03
N ASN A 418 -0.08 -16.32 -22.19
CA ASN A 418 0.67 -16.80 -23.35
C ASN A 418 1.41 -15.63 -24.01
N PHE A 419 2.69 -15.84 -24.34
CA PHE A 419 3.57 -14.89 -25.01
C PHE A 419 4.38 -15.60 -26.12
N PRO A 420 4.53 -15.01 -27.34
CA PRO A 420 3.75 -13.89 -27.84
C PRO A 420 2.26 -14.23 -27.88
N GLY A 421 1.39 -13.22 -28.10
CA GLY A 421 -0.07 -13.43 -28.13
C GLY A 421 -0.59 -14.30 -29.26
N ASN A 422 0.23 -14.55 -30.30
CA ASN A 422 -0.05 -15.48 -31.40
C ASN A 422 0.94 -16.63 -31.40
N PRO A 423 0.50 -17.86 -31.68
CA PRO A 423 1.40 -19.01 -31.75
C PRO A 423 2.43 -18.85 -32.90
N PRO A 424 3.63 -19.46 -32.79
CA PRO A 424 4.05 -20.33 -31.68
C PRO A 424 4.35 -19.55 -30.40
N PHE A 425 3.86 -20.06 -29.26
CA PHE A 425 4.10 -19.44 -27.96
C PHE A 425 5.50 -19.78 -27.45
N LEU A 426 6.19 -18.79 -26.89
CA LEU A 426 7.49 -18.92 -26.24
C LEU A 426 7.36 -19.13 -24.72
N ILE A 427 6.33 -18.50 -24.11
CA ILE A 427 5.99 -18.67 -22.70
C ILE A 427 4.49 -18.97 -22.59
N ARG A 428 4.14 -19.94 -21.77
CA ARG A 428 2.75 -20.32 -21.50
C ARG A 428 2.48 -20.39 -20.02
N GLY A 429 1.26 -20.07 -19.65
CA GLY A 429 0.74 -20.32 -18.31
C GLY A 429 0.79 -21.80 -17.97
N GLY A 430 1.02 -22.11 -16.70
CA GLY A 430 1.14 -23.47 -16.19
C GLY A 430 -0.18 -24.01 -15.68
N PRO A 431 -0.80 -25.00 -16.34
CA PRO A 431 -2.06 -25.58 -15.83
C PRO A 431 -1.91 -26.20 -14.44
N ASP A 432 -0.69 -26.59 -14.07
CA ASP A 432 -0.37 -27.25 -12.80
C ASP A 432 0.29 -26.33 -11.78
N PHE A 433 0.41 -25.01 -12.07
CA PHE A 433 1.04 -24.06 -11.16
C PHE A 433 0.28 -24.02 -9.83
N GLN A 434 0.96 -24.27 -8.72
CA GLN A 434 0.42 -24.28 -7.36
C GLN A 434 0.66 -22.96 -6.64
N SER A 435 0.12 -22.83 -5.43
CA SER A 435 0.43 -21.69 -4.56
C SER A 435 1.91 -21.66 -4.20
N GLU A 436 2.51 -20.48 -4.24
CA GLU A 436 3.79 -20.25 -3.58
C GLU A 436 3.56 -20.21 -2.07
N THR A 437 4.40 -20.87 -1.28
CA THR A 437 4.20 -20.99 0.17
C THR A 437 5.43 -20.57 0.96
N GLY A 438 5.22 -20.20 2.22
CA GLY A 438 6.30 -19.90 3.15
C GLY A 438 5.91 -20.18 4.60
N ASN A 439 6.87 -20.66 5.38
CA ASN A 439 6.78 -20.70 6.84
C ASN A 439 7.67 -19.60 7.39
N VAL A 440 7.08 -18.67 8.12
CA VAL A 440 7.72 -17.45 8.62
C VAL A 440 7.80 -17.49 10.13
N PHE A 441 8.99 -17.20 10.65
CA PHE A 441 9.25 -17.05 12.07
C PHE A 441 9.75 -15.64 12.32
N GLU A 442 9.24 -15.01 13.37
CA GLU A 442 9.58 -13.64 13.73
C GLU A 442 9.77 -13.53 15.24
N VAL A 443 10.71 -12.70 15.67
CA VAL A 443 10.84 -12.21 17.02
C VAL A 443 11.09 -10.71 16.99
N GLY A 444 10.43 -9.97 17.88
CA GLY A 444 10.57 -8.53 17.89
C GLY A 444 10.48 -7.92 19.29
N TYR A 445 10.94 -6.69 19.38
CA TYR A 445 10.91 -5.88 20.59
C TYR A 445 10.54 -4.44 20.25
N ARG A 446 9.58 -3.90 20.98
CA ARG A 446 9.17 -2.49 20.92
C ARG A 446 9.23 -1.89 22.32
N ALA A 447 9.76 -0.67 22.41
CA ALA A 447 9.82 0.02 23.69
C ALA A 447 9.79 1.54 23.54
N GLN A 448 9.29 2.19 24.58
CA GLN A 448 9.42 3.63 24.82
C GLN A 448 10.18 3.85 26.13
N PRO A 449 11.54 3.78 26.12
CA PRO A 449 12.35 3.89 27.33
C PRO A 449 12.38 5.31 27.90
N ALA A 450 12.00 6.30 27.12
CA ALA A 450 11.91 7.70 27.52
C ALA A 450 10.77 8.41 26.79
N THR A 451 10.27 9.51 27.30
CA THR A 451 9.20 10.31 26.69
C THR A 451 9.57 10.89 25.32
N TRP A 452 10.86 10.96 25.02
CA TRP A 452 11.42 11.49 23.77
C TRP A 452 11.96 10.41 22.81
N LEU A 453 11.88 9.11 23.18
CA LEU A 453 12.42 8.01 22.38
C LEU A 453 11.47 6.83 22.37
N THR A 454 11.09 6.37 21.18
CA THR A 454 10.48 5.05 20.95
C THR A 454 11.27 4.32 19.88
N PHE A 455 11.38 3.00 20.01
CA PHE A 455 12.00 2.16 18.98
C PHE A 455 11.30 0.81 18.85
N SER A 456 11.45 0.20 17.67
CA SER A 456 11.00 -1.14 17.36
C SER A 456 12.06 -1.85 16.53
N ALA A 457 12.29 -3.12 16.82
CA ALA A 457 13.17 -3.98 16.04
C ALA A 457 12.55 -5.37 15.91
N ALA A 458 12.69 -5.99 14.74
CA ALA A 458 12.27 -7.36 14.51
C ALA A 458 13.32 -8.10 13.68
N ALA A 459 13.58 -9.36 14.05
CA ALA A 459 14.33 -10.31 13.24
C ALA A 459 13.36 -11.35 12.69
N PHE A 460 13.56 -11.74 11.45
CA PHE A 460 12.70 -12.70 10.76
C PHE A 460 13.50 -13.75 9.99
N TYR A 461 12.89 -14.90 9.82
CA TYR A 461 13.36 -15.99 8.99
C TYR A 461 12.16 -16.64 8.28
N SER A 462 12.27 -16.84 6.96
CA SER A 462 11.24 -17.42 6.13
C SER A 462 11.84 -18.58 5.33
N LYS A 463 11.22 -19.75 5.43
CA LYS A 463 11.49 -20.87 4.53
C LYS A 463 10.43 -20.88 3.45
N LEU A 464 10.85 -20.83 2.19
CA LEU A 464 10.04 -20.54 1.01
C LEU A 464 10.04 -21.75 0.09
N ASP A 465 8.89 -22.11 -0.42
CA ASP A 465 8.71 -23.23 -1.33
C ASP A 465 7.74 -22.88 -2.46
N ASP A 466 7.81 -23.69 -3.54
CA ASP A 466 6.93 -23.56 -4.70
C ASP A 466 6.96 -22.17 -5.37
N LEU A 467 8.09 -21.46 -5.28
CA LEU A 467 8.24 -20.14 -5.89
C LEU A 467 8.16 -20.22 -7.42
N ARG A 468 7.57 -19.20 -8.02
CA ARG A 468 7.35 -19.08 -9.46
C ARG A 468 8.64 -19.10 -10.26
N GLY A 469 8.64 -19.88 -11.34
CA GLY A 469 9.70 -19.97 -12.34
C GLY A 469 9.14 -20.42 -13.67
N GLY A 470 10.02 -20.89 -14.56
CA GLY A 470 9.65 -21.38 -15.87
C GLY A 470 10.33 -22.70 -16.22
N ARG A 471 9.55 -23.75 -16.48
CA ARG A 471 10.05 -25.03 -16.95
C ARG A 471 10.22 -25.01 -18.46
N ILE A 472 11.43 -25.18 -18.94
CA ILE A 472 11.72 -25.30 -20.37
C ILE A 472 11.27 -26.69 -20.85
N THR A 473 10.45 -26.70 -21.89
CA THR A 473 9.96 -27.93 -22.50
C THR A 473 10.90 -28.46 -23.59
N PRO A 474 10.83 -29.76 -23.96
CA PRO A 474 11.59 -30.28 -25.11
C PRO A 474 11.29 -29.54 -26.43
N GLY A 475 10.15 -28.88 -26.55
CA GLY A 475 9.77 -28.06 -27.70
C GLY A 475 10.36 -26.64 -27.69
N GLY A 476 11.17 -26.28 -26.71
CA GLY A 476 11.88 -25.01 -26.64
C GLY A 476 11.06 -23.84 -26.13
N PHE A 477 9.86 -24.05 -25.58
CA PHE A 477 9.07 -23.00 -24.93
C PHE A 477 9.03 -23.19 -23.41
N ALA A 478 8.82 -22.13 -22.67
CA ALA A 478 8.71 -22.15 -21.22
C ALA A 478 7.25 -22.31 -20.77
N ILE A 479 7.02 -23.11 -19.72
CA ILE A 479 5.74 -23.19 -18.99
C ILE A 479 5.98 -22.60 -17.60
N ILE A 480 5.12 -21.65 -17.19
CA ILE A 480 5.14 -21.10 -15.84
C ILE A 480 4.87 -22.24 -14.85
N SER A 481 5.75 -22.45 -13.90
CA SER A 481 5.71 -23.55 -12.94
C SER A 481 6.40 -23.17 -11.62
N ASN A 482 6.29 -24.02 -10.61
CA ASN A 482 6.89 -23.81 -9.29
C ASN A 482 8.31 -24.38 -9.28
N GLU A 483 9.27 -23.63 -9.81
CA GLU A 483 10.64 -24.08 -10.11
C GLU A 483 11.71 -23.63 -9.09
N ALA A 484 11.33 -22.77 -8.11
CA ALA A 484 12.28 -22.22 -7.16
C ALA A 484 11.85 -22.43 -5.70
N GLU A 485 12.84 -22.44 -4.82
CA GLU A 485 12.71 -22.53 -3.36
C GLU A 485 13.82 -21.76 -2.69
N GLY A 486 13.78 -21.59 -1.37
CA GLY A 486 14.88 -21.00 -0.62
C GLY A 486 14.50 -20.40 0.70
N GLU A 487 15.31 -19.46 1.14
CA GLU A 487 15.21 -18.83 2.45
C GLU A 487 15.38 -17.32 2.34
N SER A 488 14.66 -16.58 3.20
CA SER A 488 14.82 -15.15 3.38
C SER A 488 14.95 -14.85 4.86
N SER A 489 15.91 -14.02 5.27
CA SER A 489 16.13 -13.63 6.65
C SER A 489 16.57 -12.18 6.73
N GLY A 490 16.38 -11.55 7.88
CA GLY A 490 16.82 -10.18 8.05
C GLY A 490 16.47 -9.58 9.40
N ILE A 491 16.87 -8.32 9.51
CA ILE A 491 16.55 -7.47 10.66
C ILE A 491 15.99 -6.15 10.12
N GLU A 492 14.89 -5.72 10.68
CA GLU A 492 14.35 -4.39 10.47
C GLU A 492 14.22 -3.66 11.80
N ALA A 493 14.58 -2.39 11.81
CA ALA A 493 14.51 -1.59 13.01
C ALA A 493 14.22 -0.13 12.67
N TRP A 494 13.49 0.55 13.56
CA TRP A 494 13.33 1.99 13.50
C TRP A 494 13.25 2.62 14.88
N ALA A 495 13.62 3.88 14.93
CA ALA A 495 13.52 4.71 16.11
C ALA A 495 12.84 6.04 15.75
N ILE A 496 12.01 6.53 16.66
CA ILE A 496 11.42 7.87 16.59
C ILE A 496 11.93 8.64 17.81
N LEU A 497 12.62 9.73 17.54
CA LEU A 497 13.19 10.60 18.55
C LEU A 497 12.45 11.95 18.50
N GLN A 498 12.07 12.47 19.63
CA GLN A 498 11.45 13.79 19.78
C GLN A 498 12.18 14.58 20.88
N PRO A 499 13.43 15.05 20.58
CA PRO A 499 14.25 15.76 21.58
C PRO A 499 13.61 17.05 22.09
N SER A 500 12.69 17.62 21.33
CA SER A 500 11.87 18.76 21.73
C SER A 500 10.50 18.73 21.04
N PRO A 501 9.49 19.48 21.49
CA PRO A 501 8.19 19.58 20.82
C PRO A 501 8.28 20.11 19.38
N ARG A 502 9.40 20.75 19.02
CA ARG A 502 9.62 21.33 17.68
C ARG A 502 10.44 20.44 16.74
N TRP A 503 10.99 19.32 17.24
CA TRP A 503 11.90 18.49 16.45
C TRP A 503 11.62 17.00 16.63
N LYS A 504 11.25 16.35 15.55
CA LYS A 504 11.05 14.90 15.45
C LYS A 504 12.02 14.32 14.41
N VAL A 505 12.71 13.23 14.77
CA VAL A 505 13.61 12.48 13.88
C VAL A 505 13.14 11.05 13.82
N ILE A 506 13.09 10.48 12.62
CA ILE A 506 12.75 9.07 12.39
C ILE A 506 13.91 8.43 11.66
N LEU A 507 14.43 7.35 12.24
CA LEU A 507 15.51 6.55 11.65
C LEU A 507 14.98 5.16 11.34
N GLY A 508 15.38 4.57 10.22
CA GLY A 508 14.99 3.22 9.83
C GLY A 508 16.14 2.48 9.16
N LEU A 509 16.21 1.18 9.42
CA LEU A 509 17.19 0.25 8.88
C LEU A 509 16.50 -1.04 8.47
N LEU A 510 16.84 -1.55 7.29
CA LEU A 510 16.53 -2.90 6.85
C LEU A 510 17.82 -3.58 6.37
N GLU A 511 18.08 -4.75 6.92
CA GLU A 511 19.10 -5.70 6.48
C GLU A 511 18.40 -6.95 5.98
N LEU A 512 18.62 -7.32 4.70
CA LEU A 512 17.94 -8.45 4.04
C LEU A 512 18.97 -9.40 3.43
N ARG A 513 18.78 -10.69 3.69
CA ARG A 513 19.52 -11.76 3.03
C ARG A 513 18.53 -12.78 2.46
N GLN A 514 18.64 -13.03 1.17
CA GLN A 514 17.87 -14.05 0.45
C GLN A 514 18.81 -15.05 -0.21
N GLU A 515 18.52 -16.34 -0.04
CA GLU A 515 19.21 -17.45 -0.65
C GLU A 515 18.20 -18.30 -1.40
N LEU A 516 17.91 -17.91 -2.63
CA LEU A 516 16.97 -18.62 -3.50
C LEU A 516 17.75 -19.48 -4.49
N ARG A 517 17.20 -20.65 -4.81
CA ARG A 517 17.80 -21.62 -5.72
C ARG A 517 16.72 -22.32 -6.56
N PRO A 518 17.09 -22.85 -7.73
CA PRO A 518 16.20 -23.77 -8.45
C PRO A 518 15.89 -25.02 -7.61
N LYS A 519 14.69 -25.54 -7.73
CA LYS A 519 14.34 -26.85 -7.18
C LYS A 519 15.18 -27.96 -7.83
N ALA A 520 15.30 -29.09 -7.15
CA ALA A 520 16.00 -30.26 -7.67
C ALA A 520 15.38 -30.71 -9.01
N GLY A 521 16.19 -30.75 -10.07
CA GLY A 521 15.75 -31.06 -11.43
C GLY A 521 15.24 -29.90 -12.27
N SER A 522 15.08 -28.71 -11.70
CA SER A 522 14.74 -27.50 -12.46
C SER A 522 15.97 -26.99 -13.24
N LEU A 523 15.74 -26.51 -14.46
CA LEU A 523 16.73 -25.88 -15.31
C LEU A 523 16.65 -24.34 -15.28
N ASP A 524 15.69 -23.78 -14.55
CA ASP A 524 15.48 -22.32 -14.46
C ASP A 524 16.38 -21.68 -13.40
N ALA A 525 17.61 -21.40 -13.77
CA ALA A 525 18.52 -20.64 -12.92
C ALA A 525 18.18 -19.13 -12.86
N GLY A 526 17.37 -18.62 -13.78
CA GLY A 526 16.99 -17.21 -13.88
C GLY A 526 15.93 -16.79 -12.87
N ALA A 527 14.96 -17.64 -12.58
CA ALA A 527 13.89 -17.29 -11.67
C ALA A 527 14.36 -16.96 -10.24
N PRO A 528 15.24 -17.73 -9.59
CA PRO A 528 15.75 -17.35 -8.27
C PRO A 528 16.46 -16.01 -8.27
N ALA A 529 17.25 -15.71 -9.29
CA ALA A 529 17.99 -14.46 -9.41
C ALA A 529 17.03 -13.27 -9.62
N ALA A 530 15.96 -13.45 -10.40
CA ALA A 530 14.93 -12.44 -10.61
C ALA A 530 14.13 -12.16 -9.34
N LEU A 531 13.70 -13.21 -8.63
CA LEU A 531 12.93 -13.12 -7.40
C LEU A 531 13.74 -12.53 -6.25
N GLY A 532 15.04 -12.73 -6.21
CA GLY A 532 15.95 -12.23 -5.17
C GLY A 532 16.65 -10.92 -5.53
N ASN A 533 16.16 -10.18 -6.53
CA ASN A 533 16.75 -8.89 -6.95
C ASN A 533 16.31 -7.74 -6.01
N ASP A 534 16.66 -7.86 -4.75
CA ASP A 534 16.31 -6.93 -3.68
C ASP A 534 17.53 -6.20 -3.12
N PRO A 535 17.37 -4.96 -2.63
CA PRO A 535 18.46 -4.30 -1.93
C PRO A 535 18.73 -5.01 -0.59
N ARG A 536 20.01 -5.29 -0.32
CA ARG A 536 20.43 -5.94 0.93
C ARG A 536 20.38 -5.00 2.13
N HIS A 537 20.69 -3.74 1.90
CA HIS A 537 20.79 -2.72 2.93
C HIS A 537 19.96 -1.51 2.54
N THR A 538 19.07 -1.10 3.41
CA THR A 538 18.32 0.15 3.25
C THR A 538 18.42 0.95 4.54
N PHE A 539 18.75 2.22 4.43
CA PHE A 539 18.75 3.16 5.55
C PHE A 539 17.92 4.38 5.20
N LYS A 540 17.04 4.80 6.11
CA LYS A 540 16.18 5.97 5.97
C LYS A 540 16.30 6.85 7.21
N ALA A 541 16.41 8.18 6.99
CA ALA A 541 16.42 9.16 8.07
C ALA A 541 15.53 10.34 7.68
N ARG A 542 14.61 10.73 8.56
CA ARG A 542 13.76 11.91 8.37
C ARG A 542 13.87 12.83 9.56
N SER A 543 13.93 14.13 9.29
CA SER A 543 13.96 15.19 10.29
C SER A 543 12.83 16.16 10.02
N TYR A 544 11.95 16.34 10.96
CA TYR A 544 10.86 17.31 10.96
C TYR A 544 11.16 18.39 11.99
N TYR A 545 11.50 19.59 11.54
CA TYR A 545 11.87 20.69 12.40
C TYR A 545 10.95 21.90 12.22
N ARG A 546 10.30 22.33 13.29
CA ARG A 546 9.49 23.54 13.34
C ARG A 546 10.39 24.71 13.71
N VAL A 547 10.83 25.47 12.71
CA VAL A 547 11.72 26.63 12.88
C VAL A 547 11.02 27.73 13.69
N SER A 548 9.75 27.97 13.37
CA SER A 548 8.86 28.89 14.09
C SER A 548 7.42 28.39 13.97
N ASP A 549 6.47 29.05 14.62
CA ASP A 549 5.07 28.67 14.49
C ASP A 549 4.54 28.83 13.05
N ALA A 550 5.22 29.60 12.22
CA ALA A 550 4.88 29.82 10.81
C ALA A 550 5.75 29.02 9.82
N ILE A 551 6.90 28.48 10.21
CA ILE A 551 7.87 27.89 9.28
C ILE A 551 8.27 26.49 9.74
N ASP A 552 8.04 25.51 8.85
CA ASP A 552 8.54 24.14 8.98
C ASP A 552 9.69 23.90 7.99
N PHE A 553 10.73 23.16 8.44
CA PHE A 553 11.83 22.70 7.62
C PHE A 553 12.01 21.21 7.80
N ASP A 554 11.91 20.44 6.72
CA ASP A 554 11.87 18.98 6.73
C ASP A 554 12.92 18.41 5.78
N LEU A 555 13.60 17.36 6.22
CA LEU A 555 14.59 16.62 5.45
C LEU A 555 14.26 15.14 5.45
N SER A 556 14.47 14.48 4.31
CA SER A 556 14.35 13.03 4.18
C SER A 556 15.55 12.50 3.39
N TYR A 557 16.33 11.64 4.02
CA TYR A 557 17.49 10.97 3.44
C TYR A 557 17.19 9.47 3.30
N ARG A 558 17.63 8.88 2.19
CA ARG A 558 17.61 7.43 1.97
C ARG A 558 18.90 6.94 1.33
N TYR A 559 19.34 5.78 1.75
CA TYR A 559 20.36 4.97 1.13
C TYR A 559 19.78 3.61 0.76
N VAL A 560 20.02 3.15 -0.45
CA VAL A 560 19.59 1.84 -0.97
C VAL A 560 20.77 1.18 -1.64
N SER A 561 21.06 -0.07 -1.27
CA SER A 561 22.17 -0.84 -1.88
C SER A 561 21.82 -1.27 -3.30
N ALA A 562 22.84 -1.66 -4.07
CA ALA A 562 22.73 -2.02 -5.49
C ALA A 562 21.84 -3.25 -5.72
N LEU A 563 21.14 -3.27 -6.87
CA LEU A 563 20.48 -4.43 -7.46
C LEU A 563 21.36 -4.99 -8.57
N GLN A 564 21.40 -6.32 -8.74
CA GLN A 564 22.41 -6.97 -9.61
C GLN A 564 21.83 -7.96 -10.63
N TYR A 565 20.51 -8.03 -10.78
CA TYR A 565 19.87 -8.92 -11.75
C TYR A 565 19.64 -8.20 -13.09
N LEU A 566 19.91 -8.88 -14.21
CA LEU A 566 19.84 -8.42 -15.62
C LEU A 566 20.73 -7.20 -15.89
N THR A 567 20.50 -6.10 -15.25
CA THR A 567 21.29 -4.86 -15.31
C THR A 567 21.66 -4.43 -13.91
N THR A 568 22.84 -3.87 -13.74
CA THR A 568 23.26 -3.35 -12.44
C THR A 568 22.60 -2.00 -12.20
N VAL A 569 21.72 -1.94 -11.20
CA VAL A 569 21.25 -0.67 -10.62
C VAL A 569 22.22 -0.31 -9.49
N PRO A 570 23.02 0.76 -9.61
CA PRO A 570 24.00 1.12 -8.59
C PRO A 570 23.34 1.45 -7.26
N ALA A 571 24.05 1.26 -6.16
CA ALA A 571 23.66 1.82 -4.88
C ALA A 571 23.53 3.35 -4.99
N TYR A 572 22.53 3.90 -4.32
CA TYR A 572 22.30 5.35 -4.34
C TYR A 572 21.95 5.90 -2.96
N SER A 573 22.24 7.18 -2.81
CA SER A 573 21.80 8.00 -1.68
C SER A 573 21.04 9.18 -2.21
N GLU A 574 19.87 9.49 -1.65
CA GLU A 574 19.11 10.68 -2.04
C GLU A 574 18.62 11.47 -0.83
N LEU A 575 18.49 12.76 -1.06
CA LEU A 575 17.99 13.72 -0.09
C LEU A 575 16.80 14.46 -0.69
N ASP A 576 15.71 14.51 0.05
CA ASP A 576 14.59 15.38 -0.24
C ASP A 576 14.49 16.44 0.87
N ALA A 577 14.08 17.66 0.52
CA ALA A 577 13.96 18.77 1.46
C ALA A 577 12.67 19.53 1.22
N ARG A 578 12.04 19.99 2.29
CA ARG A 578 10.83 20.83 2.23
C ARG A 578 10.96 22.00 3.18
N ILE A 579 10.61 23.18 2.70
CA ILE A 579 10.34 24.35 3.53
C ILE A 579 8.88 24.75 3.31
N ALA A 580 8.14 24.94 4.40
CA ALA A 580 6.76 25.38 4.34
C ALA A 580 6.54 26.60 5.19
N TRP A 581 5.73 27.50 4.68
CA TRP A 581 5.32 28.72 5.34
C TRP A 581 3.79 28.71 5.51
N ARG A 582 3.35 28.73 6.77
CA ARG A 582 1.95 29.00 7.13
C ARG A 582 1.70 30.49 7.04
N PHE A 583 1.25 30.93 5.84
CA PHE A 583 0.90 32.31 5.57
C PHE A 583 -0.23 32.81 6.49
N SER A 584 -1.17 31.91 6.80
CA SER A 584 -2.25 32.12 7.77
C SER A 584 -2.66 30.76 8.36
N GLU A 585 -3.57 30.76 9.32
CA GLU A 585 -4.16 29.51 9.85
C GLU A 585 -4.84 28.64 8.76
N LYS A 586 -5.21 29.25 7.64
CA LYS A 586 -5.93 28.61 6.54
C LYS A 586 -5.07 28.27 5.32
N ILE A 587 -3.90 28.89 5.17
CA ILE A 587 -3.08 28.80 3.95
C ILE A 587 -1.65 28.43 4.30
N GLU A 588 -1.18 27.34 3.70
CA GLU A 588 0.20 26.87 3.72
C GLU A 588 0.78 26.89 2.30
N ILE A 589 1.99 27.40 2.16
CA ILE A 589 2.78 27.36 0.92
C ILE A 589 4.06 26.58 1.20
N ALA A 590 4.37 25.56 0.40
CA ALA A 590 5.55 24.74 0.56
C ALA A 590 6.39 24.74 -0.72
N LEU A 591 7.70 24.79 -0.56
CA LEU A 591 8.68 24.49 -1.59
C LEU A 591 9.32 23.14 -1.26
N VAL A 592 9.27 22.21 -2.20
CA VAL A 592 9.79 20.86 -2.07
C VAL A 592 10.86 20.64 -3.12
N GLY A 593 12.00 20.12 -2.71
CA GLY A 593 13.07 19.65 -3.59
C GLY A 593 13.22 18.14 -3.41
N THR A 594 13.23 17.39 -4.50
CA THR A 594 13.39 15.93 -4.50
C THR A 594 14.64 15.49 -5.23
N SER A 595 15.25 14.39 -4.77
CA SER A 595 16.46 13.81 -5.37
C SER A 595 17.61 14.83 -5.52
N LEU A 596 17.92 15.54 -4.42
CA LEU A 596 18.81 16.72 -4.44
C LEU A 596 20.29 16.37 -4.60
N LEU A 597 20.71 15.13 -4.25
CA LEU A 597 22.14 14.74 -4.28
C LEU A 597 22.65 14.48 -5.69
N HIS A 598 21.80 13.96 -6.59
CA HIS A 598 22.20 13.61 -7.95
C HIS A 598 21.37 14.37 -9.01
N LYS A 599 21.92 14.56 -10.19
CA LYS A 599 21.17 15.11 -11.35
C LYS A 599 20.09 14.14 -11.83
N GLY A 600 20.29 12.84 -11.57
CA GLY A 600 19.35 11.78 -11.86
C GLY A 600 19.97 10.43 -11.50
N HIS A 601 19.18 9.54 -10.91
CA HIS A 601 19.56 8.18 -10.50
C HIS A 601 18.52 7.18 -11.01
N VAL A 602 18.84 5.90 -10.93
CA VAL A 602 17.97 4.77 -11.26
C VAL A 602 17.64 4.05 -9.97
N GLU A 603 16.38 3.69 -9.77
CA GLU A 603 15.96 2.96 -8.58
C GLU A 603 15.62 1.49 -8.87
N PHE A 604 15.16 1.19 -10.10
CA PHE A 604 14.82 -0.15 -10.54
C PHE A 604 14.95 -0.26 -12.07
N ASP A 605 15.30 -1.43 -12.57
CA ASP A 605 15.30 -1.73 -14.00
C ASP A 605 14.73 -3.13 -14.25
N GLU A 606 13.70 -3.21 -15.08
CA GLU A 606 13.04 -4.45 -15.45
C GLU A 606 13.36 -4.92 -16.87
N HIS A 607 13.66 -3.96 -17.79
CA HIS A 607 13.71 -4.23 -19.21
C HIS A 607 14.97 -3.67 -19.92
N GLY A 608 15.97 -3.19 -19.19
CA GLY A 608 17.18 -2.61 -19.77
C GLY A 608 17.04 -1.16 -20.26
N PHE A 609 15.91 -0.51 -20.00
CA PHE A 609 15.65 0.91 -20.30
C PHE A 609 15.12 1.63 -19.05
N PRO A 610 15.93 1.76 -18.00
CA PRO A 610 15.47 2.32 -16.74
C PRO A 610 15.13 3.80 -16.87
N ALA A 611 14.07 4.23 -16.19
CA ALA A 611 13.82 5.65 -16.01
C ALA A 611 14.89 6.26 -15.11
N ARG A 612 15.28 7.49 -15.40
CA ARG A 612 16.16 8.27 -14.52
C ARG A 612 15.33 9.26 -13.74
N ILE A 613 15.26 9.05 -12.43
CA ILE A 613 14.58 9.95 -11.52
C ILE A 613 15.41 11.23 -11.39
N PRO A 614 14.95 12.38 -11.92
CA PRO A 614 15.75 13.58 -11.94
C PRO A 614 15.65 14.34 -10.61
N ARG A 615 16.64 15.19 -10.33
CA ARG A 615 16.48 16.26 -9.37
C ARG A 615 15.32 17.15 -9.81
N ALA A 616 14.38 17.39 -8.91
CA ALA A 616 13.19 18.19 -9.21
C ALA A 616 12.88 19.18 -8.08
N GLY A 617 12.18 20.23 -8.45
CA GLY A 617 11.57 21.19 -7.54
C GLY A 617 10.08 21.28 -7.79
N TYR A 618 9.33 21.55 -6.73
CA TYR A 618 7.88 21.54 -6.72
C TYR A 618 7.38 22.56 -5.69
N ILE A 619 6.41 23.38 -6.08
CA ILE A 619 5.73 24.31 -5.17
C ILE A 619 4.30 23.80 -4.93
N GLN A 620 3.84 23.87 -3.70
CA GLN A 620 2.51 23.43 -3.30
C GLN A 620 1.82 24.48 -2.45
N VAL A 621 0.53 24.66 -2.69
CA VAL A 621 -0.35 25.51 -1.88
C VAL A 621 -1.48 24.63 -1.34
N ARG A 622 -1.74 24.74 -0.05
CA ARG A 622 -2.89 24.17 0.64
C ARG A 622 -3.72 25.26 1.27
N ALA A 623 -5.04 25.20 1.11
CA ALA A 623 -5.95 26.16 1.72
C ALA A 623 -7.19 25.44 2.28
N SER A 624 -7.60 25.80 3.50
CA SER A 624 -8.76 25.23 4.21
C SER A 624 -9.74 26.35 4.61
N PHE A 625 -11.05 26.15 4.37
CA PHE A 625 -12.09 27.16 4.60
C PHE A 625 -13.29 26.57 5.33
#